data_f7141bed81abd579c28bd3a146ab5ce0
#
_entry.id   f7141bed81abd579c28bd3a146ab5ce0
#
_cell.length_a   1.000
_cell.length_b   1.000
_cell.length_c   1.000
_cell.angle_alpha   90.00
_cell.angle_beta   90.00
_cell.angle_gamma   90.00
#
_symmetry.space_group_name_H-M   'P 1'
#
loop_
_entity.id
_entity.type
_entity.pdbx_description
1 polymer ?
#
loop_
_entity_poly.entity_id
_entity_poly.type
_entity_poly.pdbx_seq_one_letter_code
_entity_poly.pdbx_strand_id
1 'polypeptide(L)'
;MIIRNVVFLLALLLANNLLAHELSTTFVTGQLSEDGSLSGQVKLDVLDLKEVLILDINANGELTWGEIEASTEVIQNYISNGLRFFADTEQCMLNVNNRLELQELTGVTYVVLPFSSQCPKMNQLSFEYSLLFDAAAN
;
A
#
# COMPACT_ATOMS: atom_id res chain seq x y z
N MET A 1 -10.72 -21.00 48.98
CA MET A 1 -11.45 -19.92 48.27
C MET A 1 -10.52 -18.81 47.75
N ILE A 2 -9.51 -18.44 48.51
CA ILE A 2 -8.53 -17.35 48.12
C ILE A 2 -7.69 -17.72 46.93
N ILE A 3 -7.14 -18.94 46.82
CA ILE A 3 -6.29 -19.42 45.73
C ILE A 3 -7.03 -19.38 44.37
N ARG A 4 -8.32 -19.77 44.36
CA ARG A 4 -9.15 -19.76 43.14
C ARG A 4 -9.37 -18.36 42.61
N ASN A 5 -9.53 -17.39 43.47
CA ASN A 5 -9.70 -15.97 43.08
C ASN A 5 -8.39 -15.33 42.61
N VAL A 6 -7.24 -15.72 43.19
CA VAL A 6 -5.91 -15.25 42.77
C VAL A 6 -5.57 -15.78 41.37
N VAL A 7 -5.86 -17.06 41.09
CA VAL A 7 -5.62 -17.63 39.73
C VAL A 7 -6.51 -16.99 38.69
N PHE A 8 -7.75 -16.65 39.02
CA PHE A 8 -8.65 -15.94 38.08
C PHE A 8 -8.20 -14.48 37.81
N LEU A 9 -7.71 -13.83 38.85
CA LEU A 9 -7.15 -12.46 38.67
C LEU A 9 -5.88 -12.46 37.84
N LEU A 10 -5.02 -13.46 38.02
CA LEU A 10 -3.79 -13.60 37.23
C LEU A 10 -4.07 -13.93 35.75
N ALA A 11 -5.11 -14.73 35.46
CA ALA A 11 -5.55 -15.03 34.11
C ALA A 11 -6.11 -13.80 33.37
N LEU A 12 -6.78 -12.88 34.08
CA LEU A 12 -7.26 -11.62 33.50
C LEU A 12 -6.13 -10.64 33.13
N LEU A 13 -5.01 -10.68 33.87
CA LEU A 13 -3.86 -9.82 33.60
C LEU A 13 -3.03 -10.25 32.38
N LEU A 14 -3.16 -11.51 31.94
CA LEU A 14 -2.46 -12.05 30.77
C LEU A 14 -3.23 -11.85 29.45
N ALA A 15 -4.45 -11.35 29.50
CA ALA A 15 -5.33 -11.22 28.31
C ALA A 15 -5.12 -9.93 27.50
N ASN A 16 -4.17 -9.05 27.85
CA ASN A 16 -4.09 -7.70 27.31
C ASN A 16 -3.10 -7.47 26.16
N ASN A 17 -2.59 -8.49 25.49
CA ASN A 17 -1.65 -8.33 24.40
C ASN A 17 -2.10 -8.98 23.08
N LEU A 18 -3.39 -8.93 22.77
CA LEU A 18 -3.80 -9.07 21.38
C LEU A 18 -3.63 -7.71 20.68
N LEU A 19 -2.38 -7.37 20.36
CA LEU A 19 -2.10 -6.39 19.32
C LEU A 19 -2.64 -6.99 18.02
N ALA A 20 -3.89 -6.67 17.69
CA ALA A 20 -4.37 -6.86 16.35
C ALA A 20 -3.48 -6.02 15.44
N HIS A 21 -2.63 -6.65 14.64
CA HIS A 21 -1.96 -5.98 13.54
C HIS A 21 -3.07 -5.38 12.69
N GLU A 22 -3.10 -4.06 12.60
CA GLU A 22 -4.01 -3.36 11.72
C GLU A 22 -3.66 -3.81 10.30
N LEU A 23 -4.64 -4.39 9.60
CA LEU A 23 -4.41 -4.91 8.25
C LEU A 23 -4.05 -3.71 7.36
N SER A 24 -2.86 -3.77 6.78
CA SER A 24 -2.42 -2.86 5.74
C SER A 24 -3.48 -2.74 4.65
N THR A 25 -3.94 -1.52 4.38
CA THR A 25 -4.97 -1.27 3.37
C THR A 25 -4.39 -0.43 2.24
N THR A 26 -4.32 -1.01 1.06
CA THR A 26 -3.98 -0.30 -0.17
C THR A 26 -5.24 -0.01 -0.96
N PHE A 27 -5.34 1.17 -1.53
CA PHE A 27 -6.42 1.54 -2.43
C PHE A 27 -5.86 1.70 -3.85
N VAL A 28 -6.46 0.96 -4.78
CA VAL A 28 -6.25 1.17 -6.22
C VAL A 28 -7.60 1.55 -6.80
N THR A 29 -7.70 2.78 -7.30
CA THR A 29 -8.92 3.26 -7.95
C THR A 29 -8.60 3.63 -9.38
N GLY A 30 -9.48 3.27 -10.30
CA GLY A 30 -9.28 3.55 -11.71
C GLY A 30 -10.59 3.71 -12.47
N GLN A 31 -10.51 4.40 -13.59
CA GLN A 31 -11.59 4.61 -14.54
C GLN A 31 -11.11 4.20 -15.93
N LEU A 32 -11.84 3.27 -16.54
CA LEU A 32 -11.61 2.82 -17.90
C LEU A 32 -12.53 3.58 -18.84
N SER A 33 -11.96 4.18 -19.87
CA SER A 33 -12.70 4.87 -20.94
C SER A 33 -12.96 3.93 -22.12
N GLU A 34 -13.93 4.27 -22.97
CA GLU A 34 -14.32 3.47 -24.15
C GLU A 34 -13.19 3.31 -25.19
N ASP A 35 -12.23 4.22 -25.21
CA ASP A 35 -11.07 4.20 -26.08
C ASP A 35 -9.92 3.30 -25.58
N GLY A 36 -10.11 2.60 -24.44
CA GLY A 36 -9.12 1.76 -23.79
C GLY A 36 -8.15 2.50 -22.89
N SER A 37 -8.30 3.83 -22.71
CA SER A 37 -7.50 4.55 -21.73
C SER A 37 -7.99 4.26 -20.32
N LEU A 38 -7.05 3.93 -19.43
CA LEU A 38 -7.27 3.71 -18.01
C LEU A 38 -6.49 4.78 -17.23
N SER A 39 -7.17 5.48 -16.33
CA SER A 39 -6.54 6.44 -15.43
C SER A 39 -7.00 6.21 -14.01
N GLY A 40 -6.11 6.48 -13.05
CA GLY A 40 -6.44 6.24 -11.66
C GLY A 40 -5.36 6.68 -10.70
N GLN A 41 -5.44 6.16 -9.48
CA GLN A 41 -4.46 6.42 -8.44
C GLN A 41 -4.27 5.19 -7.56
N VAL A 42 -3.04 5.06 -7.06
CA VAL A 42 -2.66 4.09 -6.02
C VAL A 42 -2.43 4.87 -4.73
N LYS A 43 -2.97 4.38 -3.61
CA LYS A 43 -2.72 4.89 -2.27
C LYS A 43 -2.10 3.78 -1.44
N LEU A 44 -0.90 4.02 -0.95
CA LEU A 44 -0.14 3.09 -0.14
C LEU A 44 0.10 3.71 1.24
N ASP A 45 -0.12 2.95 2.30
CA ASP A 45 0.22 3.38 3.66
C ASP A 45 1.72 3.66 3.75
N VAL A 46 2.07 4.82 4.31
CA VAL A 46 3.46 5.26 4.47
C VAL A 46 4.25 4.32 5.39
N LEU A 47 3.62 3.80 6.45
CA LEU A 47 4.28 2.90 7.38
C LEU A 47 4.57 1.54 6.74
N ASP A 48 3.63 1.02 5.94
CA ASP A 48 3.83 -0.23 5.22
C ASP A 48 4.89 -0.08 4.12
N LEU A 49 4.92 1.06 3.44
CA LEU A 49 5.99 1.35 2.48
C LEU A 49 7.38 1.38 3.14
N LYS A 50 7.49 1.88 4.36
CA LYS A 50 8.75 1.90 5.13
C LYS A 50 9.25 0.49 5.46
N GLU A 51 8.36 -0.50 5.58
CA GLU A 51 8.75 -1.89 5.84
C GLU A 51 9.34 -2.59 4.61
N VAL A 52 8.96 -2.17 3.41
CA VAL A 52 9.38 -2.81 2.14
C VAL A 52 10.38 -1.98 1.33
N LEU A 53 10.50 -0.68 1.60
CA LEU A 53 11.40 0.25 0.93
C LEU A 53 12.25 1.02 1.94
N ILE A 54 13.50 1.33 1.56
CA ILE A 54 14.37 2.20 2.36
C ILE A 54 13.97 3.65 2.07
N LEU A 55 13.08 4.20 2.89
CA LEU A 55 12.60 5.58 2.77
C LEU A 55 13.27 6.53 3.77
N ASP A 56 13.65 6.05 4.96
CA ASP A 56 14.43 6.78 5.97
C ASP A 56 15.89 6.84 5.51
N ILE A 57 16.21 7.85 4.70
CA ILE A 57 17.51 7.96 4.01
C ILE A 57 18.63 8.28 5.02
N ASN A 58 18.32 9.03 6.08
CA ASN A 58 19.30 9.42 7.08
C ASN A 58 19.41 8.46 8.27
N ALA A 59 18.56 7.42 8.30
CA ALA A 59 18.50 6.36 9.32
C ALA A 59 18.31 6.89 10.75
N ASN A 60 17.52 7.97 10.92
CA ASN A 60 17.22 8.54 12.23
C ASN A 60 15.97 7.94 12.91
N GLY A 61 15.26 7.05 12.20
CA GLY A 61 14.04 6.38 12.66
C GLY A 61 12.76 7.18 12.37
N GLU A 62 12.85 8.44 11.99
CA GLU A 62 11.73 9.30 11.62
C GLU A 62 11.64 9.40 10.11
N LEU A 63 10.43 9.37 9.57
CA LEU A 63 10.19 9.55 8.14
C LEU A 63 9.60 10.92 7.88
N THR A 64 10.32 11.73 7.11
CA THR A 64 9.93 13.09 6.76
C THR A 64 9.36 13.18 5.35
N TRP A 65 8.59 14.23 5.08
CA TRP A 65 8.11 14.52 3.72
C TRP A 65 9.25 14.61 2.69
N GLY A 66 10.35 15.26 3.05
CA GLY A 66 11.51 15.40 2.15
C GLY A 66 12.13 14.07 1.75
N GLU A 67 12.14 13.08 2.65
CA GLU A 67 12.64 11.73 2.36
C GLU A 67 11.67 10.95 1.47
N ILE A 68 10.37 11.07 1.72
CA ILE A 68 9.33 10.47 0.86
C ILE A 68 9.41 11.07 -0.54
N GLU A 69 9.51 12.39 -0.66
CA GLU A 69 9.62 13.09 -1.94
C GLU A 69 10.90 12.70 -2.69
N ALA A 70 12.03 12.61 -2.00
CA ALA A 70 13.30 12.14 -2.57
C ALA A 70 13.25 10.69 -3.04
N SER A 71 12.37 9.89 -2.45
CA SER A 71 12.16 8.46 -2.79
C SER A 71 11.09 8.25 -3.87
N THR A 72 10.57 9.30 -4.50
CA THR A 72 9.47 9.21 -5.49
C THR A 72 9.75 8.19 -6.59
N GLU A 73 10.95 8.17 -7.17
CA GLU A 73 11.33 7.23 -8.23
C GLU A 73 11.33 5.77 -7.74
N VAL A 74 11.81 5.53 -6.52
CA VAL A 74 11.82 4.20 -5.90
C VAL A 74 10.38 3.71 -5.70
N ILE A 75 9.48 4.57 -5.22
CA ILE A 75 8.07 4.27 -5.00
C ILE A 75 7.36 4.01 -6.35
N GLN A 76 7.62 4.84 -7.38
CA GLN A 76 7.09 4.63 -8.73
C GLN A 76 7.49 3.26 -9.31
N ASN A 77 8.77 2.91 -9.20
CA ASN A 77 9.29 1.63 -9.68
C ASN A 77 8.66 0.46 -8.91
N TYR A 78 8.49 0.60 -7.61
CA TYR A 78 7.81 -0.39 -6.78
C TYR A 78 6.37 -0.62 -7.24
N ILE A 79 5.59 0.45 -7.45
CA ILE A 79 4.21 0.37 -7.94
C ILE A 79 4.18 -0.26 -9.35
N SER A 80 5.06 0.19 -10.26
CA SER A 80 5.08 -0.29 -11.65
C SER A 80 5.42 -1.79 -11.75
N ASN A 81 6.18 -2.32 -10.80
CA ASN A 81 6.51 -3.74 -10.74
C ASN A 81 5.41 -4.59 -10.08
N GLY A 82 4.69 -4.01 -9.11
CA GLY A 82 3.69 -4.73 -8.32
C GLY A 82 2.24 -4.56 -8.79
N LEU A 83 1.97 -3.68 -9.77
CA LEU A 83 0.64 -3.47 -10.33
C LEU A 83 0.70 -3.59 -11.86
N ARG A 84 -0.04 -4.52 -12.43
CA ARG A 84 -0.10 -4.76 -13.87
C ARG A 84 -1.53 -4.90 -14.33
N PHE A 85 -1.87 -4.31 -15.47
CA PHE A 85 -3.17 -4.43 -16.10
C PHE A 85 -3.06 -5.24 -17.40
N PHE A 86 -4.11 -5.99 -17.72
CA PHE A 86 -4.17 -6.83 -18.91
C PHE A 86 -5.51 -6.61 -19.62
N ALA A 87 -5.42 -6.41 -20.92
CA ALA A 87 -6.52 -6.41 -21.87
C ALA A 87 -6.63 -7.82 -22.44
N ASP A 88 -7.63 -8.59 -22.02
CA ASP A 88 -7.72 -10.02 -22.26
C ASP A 88 -6.45 -10.73 -21.76
N THR A 89 -5.47 -11.01 -22.63
CA THR A 89 -4.17 -11.63 -22.28
C THR A 89 -2.97 -10.73 -22.56
N GLU A 90 -3.19 -9.53 -23.11
CA GLU A 90 -2.12 -8.59 -23.45
C GLU A 90 -1.91 -7.58 -22.34
N GLN A 91 -0.66 -7.42 -21.89
CA GLN A 91 -0.33 -6.47 -20.85
C GLN A 91 -0.45 -5.03 -21.36
N CYS A 92 -1.18 -4.20 -20.60
CA CYS A 92 -1.29 -2.77 -20.85
C CYS A 92 -0.03 -2.03 -20.39
N MET A 93 0.35 -0.97 -21.09
CA MET A 93 1.47 -0.13 -20.70
C MET A 93 1.06 0.78 -19.54
N LEU A 94 1.58 0.51 -18.34
CA LEU A 94 1.34 1.32 -17.15
C LEU A 94 2.36 2.46 -17.05
N ASN A 95 1.88 3.66 -16.84
CA ASN A 95 2.67 4.86 -16.54
C ASN A 95 2.26 5.41 -15.16
N VAL A 96 3.13 5.29 -14.18
CA VAL A 96 2.94 5.88 -12.84
C VAL A 96 3.52 7.29 -12.86
N ASN A 97 2.71 8.29 -12.52
CA ASN A 97 3.12 9.68 -12.54
C ASN A 97 4.08 9.96 -11.35
N ASN A 98 4.98 10.93 -11.54
CA ASN A 98 5.91 11.39 -10.48
C ASN A 98 5.30 12.43 -9.53
N ARG A 99 4.03 12.79 -9.71
CA ARG A 99 3.31 13.69 -8.81
C ARG A 99 2.83 12.94 -7.58
N LEU A 100 3.72 12.85 -6.59
CA LEU A 100 3.43 12.24 -5.31
C LEU A 100 2.72 13.24 -4.40
N GLU A 101 1.66 12.80 -3.75
CA GLU A 101 0.91 13.56 -2.76
C GLU A 101 0.75 12.73 -1.48
N LEU A 102 0.61 13.39 -0.32
CA LEU A 102 0.18 12.74 0.91
C LEU A 102 -1.29 13.00 1.17
N GLN A 103 -1.99 11.97 1.62
CA GLN A 103 -3.37 12.06 2.05
C GLN A 103 -3.57 11.36 3.38
N GLU A 104 -4.21 12.02 4.32
CA GLU A 104 -4.62 11.42 5.57
C GLU A 104 -6.07 10.91 5.46
N LEU A 105 -6.30 9.64 5.80
CA LEU A 105 -7.61 9.01 5.89
C LEU A 105 -7.71 8.26 7.22
N THR A 106 -8.67 8.61 8.04
CA THR A 106 -8.93 7.95 9.35
C THR A 106 -7.71 7.81 10.27
N GLY A 107 -6.80 8.79 10.22
CA GLY A 107 -5.57 8.79 11.03
C GLY A 107 -4.40 8.03 10.41
N VAL A 108 -4.56 7.49 9.21
CA VAL A 108 -3.49 6.84 8.43
C VAL A 108 -3.03 7.76 7.33
N THR A 109 -1.72 7.90 7.17
CA THR A 109 -1.10 8.70 6.10
C THR A 109 -0.77 7.82 4.91
N TYR A 110 -1.28 8.19 3.75
CA TYR A 110 -1.06 7.50 2.47
C TYR A 110 -0.21 8.33 1.52
N VAL A 111 0.73 7.66 0.86
CA VAL A 111 1.33 8.15 -0.37
C VAL A 111 0.34 7.89 -1.51
N VAL A 112 0.05 8.92 -2.29
CA VAL A 112 -0.87 8.85 -3.43
C VAL A 112 -0.10 9.16 -4.70
N LEU A 113 -0.10 8.23 -5.66
CA LEU A 113 0.44 8.43 -7.00
C LEU A 113 -0.62 8.19 -8.07
N PRO A 114 -0.84 9.16 -8.96
CA PRO A 114 -1.66 8.93 -10.14
C PRO A 114 -0.98 7.98 -11.11
N PHE A 115 -1.77 7.20 -11.82
CA PHE A 115 -1.31 6.40 -12.93
C PHE A 115 -2.20 6.57 -14.16
N SER A 116 -1.64 6.27 -15.31
CA SER A 116 -2.36 6.09 -16.56
C SER A 116 -1.89 4.84 -17.27
N SER A 117 -2.76 4.24 -18.05
CA SER A 117 -2.43 3.10 -18.87
C SER A 117 -3.20 3.18 -20.19
N GLN A 118 -2.58 2.73 -21.26
CA GLN A 118 -3.25 2.55 -22.55
C GLN A 118 -3.32 1.06 -22.81
N CYS A 119 -4.54 0.56 -22.86
CA CYS A 119 -4.83 -0.84 -23.17
C CYS A 119 -5.27 -0.98 -24.62
N PRO A 120 -4.96 -2.09 -25.29
CA PRO A 120 -5.58 -2.42 -26.56
C PRO A 120 -7.09 -2.64 -26.40
N LYS A 121 -7.82 -2.70 -27.52
CA LYS A 121 -9.25 -3.01 -27.48
C LYS A 121 -9.45 -4.40 -26.87
N MET A 122 -10.33 -4.48 -25.86
CA MET A 122 -10.51 -5.67 -25.04
C MET A 122 -11.97 -6.00 -24.81
N ASN A 123 -12.23 -7.26 -24.45
CA ASN A 123 -13.52 -7.73 -23.91
C ASN A 123 -13.50 -7.76 -22.39
N GLN A 124 -12.32 -8.00 -21.79
CA GLN A 124 -12.14 -8.10 -20.36
C GLN A 124 -10.86 -7.37 -19.93
N LEU A 125 -10.98 -6.54 -18.87
CA LEU A 125 -9.85 -5.98 -18.14
C LEU A 125 -9.60 -6.83 -16.90
N SER A 126 -8.35 -7.23 -16.69
CA SER A 126 -7.90 -7.85 -15.45
C SER A 126 -6.64 -7.15 -14.91
N PHE A 127 -6.29 -7.40 -13.65
CA PHE A 127 -5.08 -6.85 -13.07
C PHE A 127 -4.42 -7.86 -12.13
N GLU A 128 -3.10 -7.76 -12.04
CA GLU A 128 -2.29 -8.44 -11.05
C GLU A 128 -1.77 -7.41 -10.04
N TYR A 129 -1.81 -7.79 -8.78
CA TYR A 129 -1.42 -6.94 -7.66
C TYR A 129 -0.55 -7.74 -6.68
N SER A 130 0.65 -7.20 -6.37
CA SER A 130 1.58 -7.81 -5.41
C SER A 130 2.22 -6.80 -4.45
N LEU A 131 1.70 -5.56 -4.41
CA LEU A 131 2.23 -4.54 -3.52
C LEU A 131 1.93 -4.88 -2.05
N LEU A 132 2.90 -4.66 -1.17
CA LEU A 132 2.84 -4.82 0.28
C LEU A 132 2.54 -6.25 0.79
N PHE A 133 2.57 -7.28 -0.07
CA PHE A 133 2.42 -8.65 0.41
C PHE A 133 3.56 -9.08 1.34
N ASP A 134 4.77 -8.54 1.14
CA ASP A 134 5.93 -8.82 1.99
C ASP A 134 5.83 -8.10 3.34
N ALA A 135 5.19 -6.94 3.43
CA ALA A 135 4.94 -6.22 4.68
C ALA A 135 3.95 -6.98 5.59
N ALA A 136 2.96 -7.66 5.00
CA ALA A 136 1.95 -8.43 5.75
C ALA A 136 2.48 -9.79 6.27
N ALA A 137 3.67 -10.22 5.82
CA ALA A 137 4.25 -11.52 6.17
C ALA A 137 5.19 -11.48 7.41
N ASN A 138 5.49 -10.30 7.94
CA ASN A 138 6.33 -10.06 9.10
C ASN A 138 5.47 -9.63 10.31
#